data_9fc9b61959f4fdcabcdd59375ea34a34
#
_entry.id   9fc9b61959f4fdcabcdd59375ea34a34
#
_cell.length_a   1.000
_cell.length_b   1.000
_cell.length_c   1.000
_cell.angle_alpha   90.00
_cell.angle_beta   90.00
_cell.angle_gamma   90.00
#
_symmetry.space_group_name_H-M   'P 1'
#
loop_
_entity.id
_entity.type
_entity.pdbx_description
1 polymer ?
#
loop_
_entity_poly.entity_id
_entity_poly.type
_entity_poly.pdbx_seq_one_letter_code
_entity_poly.pdbx_strand_id
1 'polypeptide(L)'
;MGAGLLDRLLPQVRRNCLISDARHWGNYSICGLLMRMRELYLFEHGIRDGHAPLADVTEWIGRREKEWEALRSEELSPLAVGTERFGPFEVEKINGMLKTEGLLYGAGYGVAMKPVFFLAERESEEQVEDLTIYVAGREFARDLATHPAMLLQRTITARKEMAAVLLREKFDEFRGMKGQGPLGTAFSAYGVHPEDDYAALAPVVDGEIRTFIAHEMGEAKEAQVSGPRWLELMATLGYSRASVLARALQDVLADASESGTLRYIIGERRAGSLAFHLALLSGLRRTMARPLVEAYERFSRSQGWSEVEEARAALHTKGRETVRSVLETFVPEDDGKRLARRVEERISRAFPGLS
;
A
#
# COMPACT_ATOMS: atom_id res chain seq x y z
N MET A 1 30.10 24.74 9.68
CA MET A 1 29.82 23.33 9.43
C MET A 1 28.80 23.30 8.28
N GLY A 2 29.09 22.62 7.16
CA GLY A 2 28.13 22.50 6.05
C GLY A 2 26.88 21.73 6.53
N ALA A 3 25.73 22.09 5.96
CA ALA A 3 24.48 21.35 6.20
C ALA A 3 24.67 19.86 5.90
N GLY A 4 24.16 18.99 6.77
CA GLY A 4 24.20 17.55 6.58
C GLY A 4 23.53 17.11 5.27
N LEU A 5 23.76 15.89 4.84
CA LEU A 5 23.11 15.38 3.61
C LEU A 5 21.58 15.43 3.73
N LEU A 6 21.05 15.10 4.90
CA LEU A 6 19.61 15.20 5.19
C LEU A 6 19.08 16.62 4.95
N ASP A 7 19.76 17.66 5.50
CA ASP A 7 19.31 19.05 5.38
C ASP A 7 19.28 19.53 3.91
N ARG A 8 20.17 19.01 3.06
CA ARG A 8 20.19 19.34 1.62
C ARG A 8 19.16 18.57 0.81
N LEU A 9 18.89 17.31 1.16
CA LEU A 9 17.99 16.44 0.40
C LEU A 9 16.53 16.67 0.76
N LEU A 10 16.24 16.94 2.03
CA LEU A 10 14.90 17.10 2.56
C LEU A 10 14.03 18.13 1.80
N PRO A 11 14.51 19.35 1.50
CA PRO A 11 13.72 20.33 0.73
C PRO A 11 13.40 19.85 -0.69
N GLN A 12 14.32 19.09 -1.31
CA GLN A 12 14.15 18.59 -2.68
C GLN A 12 13.07 17.49 -2.72
N VAL A 13 13.11 16.55 -1.76
CA VAL A 13 12.07 15.50 -1.65
C VAL A 13 10.72 16.11 -1.33
N ARG A 14 10.64 17.05 -0.38
CA ARG A 14 9.40 17.78 -0.04
C ARG A 14 8.81 18.49 -1.26
N ARG A 15 9.65 19.11 -2.10
CA ARG A 15 9.18 19.75 -3.34
C ARG A 15 8.52 18.73 -4.27
N ASN A 16 9.13 17.57 -4.49
CA ASN A 16 8.55 16.52 -5.32
C ASN A 16 7.26 15.94 -4.72
N CYS A 17 7.17 15.79 -3.40
CA CYS A 17 5.93 15.45 -2.69
C CYS A 17 4.82 16.46 -3.01
N LEU A 18 5.12 17.76 -2.85
CA LEU A 18 4.16 18.84 -3.08
C LEU A 18 3.70 18.90 -4.55
N ILE A 19 4.62 18.77 -5.51
CA ILE A 19 4.29 18.75 -6.95
C ILE A 19 3.40 17.54 -7.27
N SER A 20 3.73 16.37 -6.73
CA SER A 20 2.92 15.17 -6.93
C SER A 20 1.50 15.35 -6.36
N ASP A 21 1.39 15.86 -5.13
CA ASP A 21 0.10 16.13 -4.50
C ASP A 21 -0.71 17.17 -5.27
N ALA A 22 -0.09 18.28 -5.67
CA ALA A 22 -0.71 19.35 -6.45
C ALA A 22 -1.35 18.87 -7.76
N ARG A 23 -0.74 17.87 -8.40
CA ARG A 23 -1.21 17.30 -9.68
C ARG A 23 -2.27 16.21 -9.52
N HIS A 24 -2.29 15.53 -8.38
CA HIS A 24 -3.02 14.27 -8.21
C HIS A 24 -4.03 14.23 -7.05
N TRP A 25 -4.16 15.31 -6.24
CA TRP A 25 -5.12 15.32 -5.13
C TRP A 25 -6.56 15.01 -5.54
N GLY A 26 -6.96 15.37 -6.77
CA GLY A 26 -8.28 15.10 -7.33
C GLY A 26 -8.58 13.61 -7.57
N ASN A 27 -7.59 12.72 -7.42
CA ASN A 27 -7.78 11.26 -7.52
C ASN A 27 -8.41 10.65 -6.26
N TYR A 28 -8.49 11.42 -5.17
CA TYR A 28 -9.09 10.99 -3.92
C TYR A 28 -10.55 11.44 -3.81
N SER A 29 -11.39 10.67 -3.12
CA SER A 29 -12.69 11.19 -2.69
C SER A 29 -12.50 12.33 -1.69
N ILE A 30 -13.48 13.22 -1.56
CA ILE A 30 -13.39 14.37 -0.63
C ILE A 30 -13.05 13.90 0.79
N CYS A 31 -13.77 12.89 1.31
CA CYS A 31 -13.49 12.36 2.65
C CYS A 31 -12.07 11.75 2.74
N GLY A 32 -11.68 10.97 1.72
CA GLY A 32 -10.35 10.37 1.68
C GLY A 32 -9.23 11.40 1.58
N LEU A 33 -9.43 12.50 0.86
CA LEU A 33 -8.49 13.62 0.80
C LEU A 33 -8.35 14.30 2.17
N LEU A 34 -9.46 14.67 2.80
CA LEU A 34 -9.45 15.37 4.09
C LEU A 34 -8.77 14.52 5.19
N MET A 35 -9.01 13.22 5.22
CA MET A 35 -8.31 12.31 6.14
C MET A 35 -6.80 12.30 5.90
N ARG A 36 -6.36 12.21 4.65
CA ARG A 36 -4.93 12.23 4.30
C ARG A 36 -4.28 13.58 4.59
N MET A 37 -4.97 14.68 4.33
CA MET A 37 -4.48 16.03 4.65
C MET A 37 -4.35 16.22 6.16
N ARG A 38 -5.30 15.70 6.96
CA ARG A 38 -5.18 15.66 8.41
C ARG A 38 -3.95 14.88 8.87
N GLU A 39 -3.73 13.69 8.34
CA GLU A 39 -2.56 12.86 8.67
C GLU A 39 -1.23 13.54 8.24
N LEU A 40 -1.22 14.24 7.11
CA LEU A 40 -0.07 15.01 6.67
C LEU A 40 0.18 16.24 7.57
N TYR A 41 -0.89 16.91 8.01
CA TYR A 41 -0.81 18.00 9.01
C TYR A 41 -0.18 17.50 10.32
N LEU A 42 -0.68 16.38 10.86
CA LEU A 42 -0.15 15.79 12.09
C LEU A 42 1.35 15.46 11.95
N PHE A 43 1.73 14.89 10.82
CA PHE A 43 3.12 14.58 10.51
C PHE A 43 4.00 15.83 10.47
N GLU A 44 3.62 16.86 9.72
CA GLU A 44 4.42 18.10 9.56
C GLU A 44 4.58 18.88 10.87
N HIS A 45 3.61 18.75 11.78
CA HIS A 45 3.65 19.42 13.09
C HIS A 45 4.17 18.51 14.21
N GLY A 46 4.58 17.28 13.89
CA GLY A 46 5.13 16.32 14.86
C GLY A 46 4.10 15.85 15.91
N ILE A 47 2.81 15.91 15.60
CA ILE A 47 1.71 15.53 16.50
C ILE A 47 1.52 14.01 16.41
N ARG A 48 1.80 13.31 17.50
CA ARG A 48 1.76 11.84 17.52
C ARG A 48 0.52 11.27 18.20
N ASP A 49 -0.12 12.01 19.06
CA ASP A 49 -1.33 11.61 19.81
C ASP A 49 -2.62 11.69 18.96
N GLY A 50 -2.50 12.16 17.72
CA GLY A 50 -3.61 12.27 16.78
C GLY A 50 -4.57 13.43 17.08
N HIS A 51 -4.30 14.27 18.08
CA HIS A 51 -5.18 15.37 18.45
C HIS A 51 -4.71 16.69 17.82
N ALA A 52 -5.54 17.24 16.95
CA ALA A 52 -5.34 18.58 16.38
C ALA A 52 -6.66 19.36 16.38
N PRO A 53 -6.65 20.65 16.74
CA PRO A 53 -7.82 21.50 16.63
C PRO A 53 -8.28 21.57 15.17
N LEU A 54 -9.59 21.40 14.93
CA LEU A 54 -10.15 21.40 13.58
C LEU A 54 -9.88 22.72 12.86
N ALA A 55 -9.89 23.83 13.58
CA ALA A 55 -9.61 25.15 13.03
C ALA A 55 -8.19 25.24 12.44
N ASP A 56 -7.18 24.74 13.17
CA ASP A 56 -5.78 24.76 12.73
C ASP A 56 -5.56 23.89 11.50
N VAL A 57 -6.16 22.69 11.48
CA VAL A 57 -6.14 21.79 10.33
C VAL A 57 -6.78 22.45 9.12
N THR A 58 -7.95 23.09 9.29
CA THR A 58 -8.67 23.75 8.20
C THR A 58 -7.87 24.93 7.62
N GLU A 59 -7.26 25.75 8.48
CA GLU A 59 -6.42 26.86 8.04
C GLU A 59 -5.19 26.36 7.27
N TRP A 60 -4.55 25.30 7.78
CA TRP A 60 -3.40 24.67 7.10
C TRP A 60 -3.81 24.10 5.73
N ILE A 61 -4.97 23.44 5.62
CA ILE A 61 -5.52 22.96 4.35
C ILE A 61 -5.64 24.10 3.35
N GLY A 62 -6.25 25.21 3.74
CA GLY A 62 -6.42 26.37 2.85
C GLY A 62 -5.08 27.00 2.39
N ARG A 63 -4.03 26.96 3.22
CA ARG A 63 -2.66 27.36 2.82
C ARG A 63 -2.07 26.37 1.83
N ARG A 64 -2.23 25.06 2.09
CA ARG A 64 -1.71 23.98 1.24
C ARG A 64 -2.35 23.98 -0.14
N GLU A 65 -3.64 24.21 -0.25
CA GLU A 65 -4.34 24.33 -1.53
C GLU A 65 -3.78 25.48 -2.39
N LYS A 66 -3.50 26.62 -1.81
CA LYS A 66 -2.86 27.76 -2.51
C LYS A 66 -1.44 27.42 -2.99
N GLU A 67 -0.67 26.71 -2.18
CA GLU A 67 0.66 26.24 -2.53
C GLU A 67 0.58 25.23 -3.70
N TRP A 68 -0.37 24.31 -3.68
CA TRP A 68 -0.59 23.36 -4.76
C TRP A 68 -1.04 24.03 -6.06
N GLU A 69 -1.86 25.06 -5.99
CA GLU A 69 -2.26 25.82 -7.18
C GLU A 69 -1.04 26.38 -7.92
N ALA A 70 -0.07 26.92 -7.18
CA ALA A 70 1.18 27.44 -7.74
C ALA A 70 2.08 26.34 -8.32
N LEU A 71 2.01 25.10 -7.81
CA LEU A 71 2.89 23.98 -8.20
C LEU A 71 2.27 23.05 -9.25
N ARG A 72 1.00 23.22 -9.60
CA ARG A 72 0.26 22.30 -10.47
C ARG A 72 0.87 22.08 -11.85
N SER A 73 1.53 23.10 -12.42
CA SER A 73 2.22 23.05 -13.71
C SER A 73 3.70 22.69 -13.62
N GLU A 74 4.25 22.63 -12.40
CA GLU A 74 5.67 22.34 -12.20
C GLU A 74 6.00 20.87 -12.47
N GLU A 75 7.19 20.61 -12.98
CA GLU A 75 7.68 19.25 -13.19
C GLU A 75 8.45 18.73 -11.98
N LEU A 76 8.46 17.39 -11.83
CA LEU A 76 9.28 16.73 -10.81
C LEU A 76 10.76 17.06 -11.04
N SER A 77 11.42 17.44 -9.97
CA SER A 77 12.83 17.88 -10.02
C SER A 77 13.78 16.72 -9.77
N PRO A 78 14.90 16.65 -10.49
CA PRO A 78 15.99 15.76 -10.13
C PRO A 78 16.52 16.06 -8.73
N LEU A 79 17.02 15.03 -8.05
CA LEU A 79 17.58 15.12 -6.70
C LEU A 79 19.11 15.24 -6.78
N ALA A 80 19.67 16.24 -6.11
CA ALA A 80 21.11 16.39 -5.95
C ALA A 80 21.56 15.67 -4.66
N VAL A 81 22.38 14.62 -4.82
CA VAL A 81 22.93 13.82 -3.72
C VAL A 81 24.45 13.87 -3.81
N GLY A 82 25.09 14.57 -2.87
CA GLY A 82 26.51 14.87 -2.98
C GLY A 82 26.80 15.77 -4.18
N THR A 83 27.63 15.30 -5.10
CA THR A 83 28.01 16.00 -6.36
C THR A 83 27.19 15.51 -7.57
N GLU A 84 26.37 14.48 -7.41
CA GLU A 84 25.62 13.85 -8.48
C GLU A 84 24.15 14.31 -8.49
N ARG A 85 23.49 14.14 -9.66
CA ARG A 85 22.06 14.43 -9.84
C ARG A 85 21.40 13.20 -10.42
N PHE A 86 20.26 12.84 -9.82
CA PHE A 86 19.48 11.66 -10.18
C PHE A 86 18.04 12.05 -10.52
N GLY A 87 17.45 11.37 -11.48
CA GLY A 87 16.00 11.42 -11.67
C GLY A 87 15.25 10.92 -10.42
N PRO A 88 14.03 11.42 -10.16
CA PRO A 88 13.33 11.12 -8.91
C PRO A 88 12.92 9.63 -8.75
N PHE A 89 13.01 8.83 -9.83
CA PHE A 89 12.74 7.39 -9.79
C PHE A 89 13.99 6.51 -9.86
N GLU A 90 15.19 7.09 -9.81
CA GLU A 90 16.45 6.34 -9.74
C GLU A 90 16.76 5.90 -8.29
N VAL A 91 15.80 5.22 -7.67
CA VAL A 91 15.77 4.90 -6.23
C VAL A 91 17.01 4.12 -5.79
N GLU A 92 17.41 3.11 -6.54
CA GLU A 92 18.58 2.28 -6.21
C GLU A 92 19.89 3.11 -6.16
N LYS A 93 20.10 3.98 -7.15
CA LYS A 93 21.28 4.83 -7.21
C LYS A 93 21.30 5.83 -6.06
N ILE A 94 20.17 6.48 -5.81
CA ILE A 94 20.01 7.41 -4.68
C ILE A 94 20.29 6.70 -3.37
N ASN A 95 19.69 5.54 -3.12
CA ASN A 95 19.87 4.79 -1.88
C ASN A 95 21.30 4.24 -1.71
N GLY A 96 22.00 3.95 -2.81
CA GLY A 96 23.43 3.64 -2.77
C GLY A 96 24.26 4.77 -2.15
N MET A 97 23.95 6.03 -2.51
CA MET A 97 24.62 7.22 -1.95
C MET A 97 24.19 7.54 -0.51
N LEU A 98 22.96 7.13 -0.12
CA LEU A 98 22.41 7.40 1.22
C LEU A 98 22.78 6.33 2.26
N LYS A 99 23.39 5.24 1.83
CA LYS A 99 23.62 4.05 2.67
C LYS A 99 24.41 4.36 3.94
N THR A 100 25.47 5.14 3.83
CA THR A 100 26.36 5.50 4.97
C THR A 100 25.75 6.49 5.94
N GLU A 101 24.71 7.22 5.51
CA GLU A 101 24.02 8.21 6.33
C GLU A 101 22.82 7.61 7.09
N GLY A 102 22.51 6.32 6.90
CA GLY A 102 21.34 5.68 7.49
C GLY A 102 20.01 6.23 6.96
N LEU A 103 20.04 6.86 5.77
CA LEU A 103 18.85 7.43 5.14
C LEU A 103 18.30 6.48 4.07
N LEU A 104 17.01 6.58 3.84
CA LEU A 104 16.26 5.85 2.82
C LEU A 104 15.38 6.82 2.04
N TYR A 105 15.58 6.87 0.74
CA TYR A 105 14.68 7.54 -0.19
C TYR A 105 13.77 6.52 -0.84
N GLY A 106 12.47 6.81 -0.91
CA GLY A 106 11.50 6.00 -1.61
C GLY A 106 10.76 6.80 -2.67
N ALA A 107 10.55 6.16 -3.81
CA ALA A 107 9.65 6.62 -4.85
C ALA A 107 8.90 5.43 -5.43
N GLY A 108 7.71 5.69 -5.98
CA GLY A 108 6.86 4.68 -6.60
C GLY A 108 5.62 5.30 -7.22
N TYR A 109 4.61 4.47 -7.45
CA TYR A 109 3.33 4.91 -7.99
C TYR A 109 2.20 4.40 -7.11
N GLY A 110 1.31 5.29 -6.72
CA GLY A 110 0.10 4.98 -5.96
C GLY A 110 -1.15 4.94 -6.84
N VAL A 111 -2.29 5.20 -6.22
CA VAL A 111 -3.60 5.22 -6.89
C VAL A 111 -3.56 6.13 -8.11
N ALA A 112 -4.12 5.65 -9.21
CA ALA A 112 -4.19 6.38 -10.49
C ALA A 112 -2.82 6.86 -11.01
N MET A 113 -1.77 6.04 -10.82
CA MET A 113 -0.38 6.34 -11.22
C MET A 113 0.17 7.64 -10.62
N LYS A 114 -0.36 8.06 -9.47
CA LYS A 114 0.22 9.18 -8.72
C LYS A 114 1.66 8.86 -8.35
N PRO A 115 2.65 9.67 -8.72
CA PRO A 115 4.00 9.56 -8.18
C PRO A 115 3.98 9.70 -6.65
N VAL A 116 4.70 8.85 -5.96
CA VAL A 116 4.80 8.84 -4.50
C VAL A 116 6.25 9.05 -4.12
N PHE A 117 6.52 9.90 -3.14
CA PHE A 117 7.86 10.20 -2.66
C PHE A 117 7.90 10.27 -1.14
N PHE A 118 8.99 9.80 -0.55
CA PHE A 118 9.29 10.01 0.86
C PHE A 118 10.78 9.95 1.13
N LEU A 119 11.20 10.46 2.29
CA LEU A 119 12.55 10.36 2.84
C LEU A 119 12.43 9.91 4.29
N ALA A 120 13.19 8.91 4.69
CA ALA A 120 13.08 8.29 6.01
C ALA A 120 14.45 7.84 6.56
N GLU A 121 14.47 7.41 7.81
CA GLU A 121 15.53 6.59 8.37
C GLU A 121 15.48 5.18 7.76
N ARG A 122 16.65 4.63 7.39
CA ARG A 122 16.78 3.24 6.99
C ARG A 122 16.91 2.39 8.24
N GLU A 123 15.87 1.65 8.57
CA GLU A 123 15.88 0.74 9.72
C GLU A 123 16.53 -0.59 9.38
N SER A 124 16.19 -1.16 8.22
CA SER A 124 16.82 -2.39 7.73
C SER A 124 16.89 -2.46 6.21
N GLU A 125 17.80 -3.31 5.74
CA GLU A 125 17.98 -3.69 4.33
C GLU A 125 18.15 -5.21 4.29
N GLU A 126 17.38 -5.89 3.44
CA GLU A 126 17.41 -7.33 3.26
C GLU A 126 17.36 -7.67 1.78
N GLN A 127 18.09 -8.70 1.37
CA GLN A 127 18.04 -9.23 0.01
C GLN A 127 17.32 -10.58 0.04
N VAL A 128 16.22 -10.69 -0.71
CA VAL A 128 15.47 -11.94 -0.84
C VAL A 128 15.33 -12.27 -2.33
N GLU A 129 15.92 -13.36 -2.77
CA GLU A 129 16.07 -13.69 -4.18
C GLU A 129 16.67 -12.49 -4.95
N ASP A 130 15.93 -11.91 -5.85
CA ASP A 130 16.31 -10.79 -6.69
C ASP A 130 15.64 -9.45 -6.26
N LEU A 131 15.00 -9.45 -5.09
CA LEU A 131 14.34 -8.30 -4.50
C LEU A 131 15.19 -7.70 -3.39
N THR A 132 15.36 -6.37 -3.40
CA THR A 132 15.89 -5.61 -2.29
C THR A 132 14.73 -5.09 -1.44
N ILE A 133 14.73 -5.40 -0.16
CA ILE A 133 13.68 -5.03 0.78
C ILE A 133 14.25 -4.04 1.78
N TYR A 134 13.66 -2.85 1.85
CA TYR A 134 13.96 -1.83 2.84
C TYR A 134 12.79 -1.69 3.84
N VAL A 135 13.14 -1.50 5.09
CA VAL A 135 12.18 -1.02 6.10
C VAL A 135 12.54 0.42 6.44
N ALA A 136 11.59 1.32 6.20
CA ALA A 136 11.65 2.72 6.58
C ALA A 136 11.13 2.88 8.02
N GLY A 137 11.95 3.46 8.86
CA GLY A 137 11.58 3.89 10.21
C GLY A 137 10.90 5.26 10.20
N ARG A 138 11.48 6.22 10.95
CA ARG A 138 10.98 7.60 11.01
C ARG A 138 11.06 8.29 9.66
N GLU A 139 9.95 8.90 9.22
CA GLU A 139 9.91 9.71 8.00
C GLU A 139 10.27 11.18 8.28
N PHE A 140 10.96 11.83 7.32
CA PHE A 140 11.33 13.25 7.33
C PHE A 140 10.54 14.05 6.29
N ALA A 141 10.15 13.39 5.20
CA ALA A 141 9.26 13.93 4.16
C ALA A 141 8.37 12.82 3.64
N ARG A 142 7.13 13.17 3.30
CA ARG A 142 6.18 12.31 2.62
C ARG A 142 5.12 13.12 1.90
N ASP A 143 4.43 12.51 0.97
CA ASP A 143 3.25 13.02 0.30
C ASP A 143 1.95 12.47 0.93
N LEU A 144 0.80 12.73 0.29
CA LEU A 144 -0.52 12.24 0.72
C LEU A 144 -0.73 10.72 0.63
N ALA A 145 0.18 9.97 0.00
CA ALA A 145 0.02 8.54 -0.13
C ALA A 145 0.28 7.81 1.19
N THR A 146 -0.61 6.90 1.55
CA THR A 146 -0.60 6.16 2.82
C THR A 146 -0.35 4.66 2.62
N HIS A 147 0.50 4.30 1.65
CA HIS A 147 0.83 2.89 1.39
C HIS A 147 1.82 2.38 2.44
N PRO A 148 1.50 1.32 3.20
CA PRO A 148 2.41 0.72 4.17
C PRO A 148 3.62 0.05 3.55
N ALA A 149 3.50 -0.42 2.29
CA ALA A 149 4.61 -0.90 1.49
C ALA A 149 4.40 -0.52 0.02
N MET A 150 5.46 -0.56 -0.77
CA MET A 150 5.44 -0.27 -2.19
C MET A 150 6.51 -1.09 -2.90
N LEU A 151 6.14 -1.66 -4.05
CA LEU A 151 7.06 -2.27 -5.00
C LEU A 151 7.37 -1.28 -6.13
N LEU A 152 8.65 -1.02 -6.37
CA LEU A 152 9.14 -0.34 -7.58
C LEU A 152 10.25 -1.17 -8.21
N GLN A 153 10.02 -1.67 -9.44
CA GLN A 153 10.95 -2.56 -10.13
C GLN A 153 11.29 -3.80 -9.28
N ARG A 154 12.47 -3.82 -8.64
CA ARG A 154 12.94 -4.91 -7.78
C ARG A 154 13.16 -4.47 -6.32
N THR A 155 12.67 -3.31 -5.97
CA THR A 155 12.81 -2.74 -4.63
C THR A 155 11.45 -2.68 -3.94
N ILE A 156 11.35 -3.35 -2.80
CA ILE A 156 10.21 -3.24 -1.88
C ILE A 156 10.62 -2.29 -0.76
N THR A 157 9.78 -1.31 -0.49
CA THR A 157 9.98 -0.42 0.65
C THR A 157 8.77 -0.46 1.57
N ALA A 158 8.95 -0.98 2.77
CA ALA A 158 7.93 -1.00 3.81
C ALA A 158 8.09 0.20 4.75
N ARG A 159 6.99 0.89 5.05
CA ARG A 159 6.95 2.18 5.73
C ARG A 159 6.22 2.04 7.06
N LYS A 160 6.96 1.95 8.17
CA LYS A 160 6.36 1.77 9.51
C LYS A 160 5.41 2.90 9.90
N GLU A 161 5.72 4.15 9.56
CA GLU A 161 4.81 5.27 9.85
C GLU A 161 3.50 5.17 9.07
N MET A 162 3.53 4.68 7.82
CA MET A 162 2.30 4.47 7.05
C MET A 162 1.51 3.24 7.55
N ALA A 163 2.19 2.19 7.97
CA ALA A 163 1.55 1.07 8.66
C ALA A 163 0.87 1.56 9.96
N ALA A 164 1.53 2.44 10.73
CA ALA A 164 0.93 3.03 11.92
C ALA A 164 -0.30 3.88 11.62
N VAL A 165 -0.31 4.66 10.52
CA VAL A 165 -1.50 5.41 10.07
C VAL A 165 -2.66 4.46 9.80
N LEU A 166 -2.45 3.41 9.01
CA LEU A 166 -3.48 2.42 8.69
C LEU A 166 -3.99 1.70 9.94
N LEU A 167 -3.08 1.31 10.83
CA LEU A 167 -3.44 0.60 12.06
C LEU A 167 -4.18 1.50 13.06
N ARG A 168 -3.91 2.82 13.10
CA ARG A 168 -4.69 3.78 13.89
C ARG A 168 -6.13 3.87 13.40
N GLU A 169 -6.35 3.97 12.07
CA GLU A 169 -7.70 3.94 11.51
C GLU A 169 -8.46 2.67 11.92
N LYS A 170 -7.79 1.52 11.88
CA LYS A 170 -8.37 0.24 12.31
C LYS A 170 -8.56 0.13 13.82
N PHE A 171 -7.73 0.78 14.58
CA PHE A 171 -7.89 0.85 16.03
C PHE A 171 -9.08 1.72 16.46
N ASP A 172 -9.33 2.82 15.76
CA ASP A 172 -10.54 3.64 16.00
C ASP A 172 -11.81 2.86 15.61
N GLU A 173 -11.77 2.08 14.53
CA GLU A 173 -12.86 1.16 14.17
C GLU A 173 -13.06 0.09 15.26
N PHE A 174 -11.99 -0.52 15.76
CA PHE A 174 -12.02 -1.50 16.86
C PHE A 174 -12.63 -0.92 18.14
N ARG A 175 -12.27 0.30 18.51
CA ARG A 175 -12.89 1.02 19.65
C ARG A 175 -14.39 1.20 19.43
N GLY A 176 -14.80 1.64 18.24
CA GLY A 176 -16.21 1.82 17.88
C GLY A 176 -17.01 0.52 17.94
N MET A 177 -16.39 -0.61 17.60
CA MET A 177 -16.98 -1.95 17.67
C MET A 177 -16.90 -2.59 19.07
N LYS A 178 -16.43 -1.89 20.08
CA LYS A 178 -16.25 -2.37 21.46
C LYS A 178 -15.46 -3.69 21.55
N GLY A 179 -14.43 -3.82 20.75
CA GLY A 179 -13.53 -4.97 20.76
C GLY A 179 -14.06 -6.23 20.04
N GLN A 180 -15.14 -6.14 19.28
CA GLN A 180 -15.74 -7.30 18.60
C GLN A 180 -15.19 -7.53 17.18
N GLY A 181 -15.49 -8.71 16.63
CA GLY A 181 -15.17 -9.07 15.25
C GLY A 181 -13.67 -9.39 15.01
N PRO A 182 -13.25 -9.48 13.74
CA PRO A 182 -11.86 -9.80 13.39
C PRO A 182 -10.84 -8.83 13.98
N LEU A 183 -11.15 -7.54 14.08
CA LEU A 183 -10.27 -6.56 14.72
C LEU A 183 -10.06 -6.85 16.21
N GLY A 184 -11.09 -7.36 16.91
CA GLY A 184 -10.95 -7.81 18.29
C GLY A 184 -9.91 -8.91 18.42
N THR A 185 -10.01 -9.96 17.62
CA THR A 185 -9.01 -11.04 17.57
C THR A 185 -7.62 -10.51 17.21
N ALA A 186 -7.54 -9.61 16.23
CA ALA A 186 -6.30 -9.07 15.72
C ALA A 186 -5.54 -8.27 16.79
N PHE A 187 -6.18 -7.28 17.40
CA PHE A 187 -5.55 -6.43 18.42
C PHE A 187 -5.27 -7.20 19.71
N SER A 188 -6.17 -8.09 20.14
CA SER A 188 -5.96 -8.92 21.33
C SER A 188 -4.74 -9.85 21.21
N ALA A 189 -4.38 -10.29 19.99
CA ALA A 189 -3.17 -11.08 19.75
C ALA A 189 -1.87 -10.31 20.08
N TYR A 190 -1.94 -9.00 20.17
CA TYR A 190 -0.84 -8.11 20.59
C TYR A 190 -1.06 -7.53 22.00
N GLY A 191 -2.08 -7.98 22.71
CA GLY A 191 -2.41 -7.46 24.04
C GLY A 191 -2.95 -6.02 24.02
N VAL A 192 -3.51 -5.57 22.88
CA VAL A 192 -4.07 -4.21 22.71
C VAL A 192 -5.57 -4.24 22.98
N HIS A 193 -6.05 -3.32 23.81
CA HIS A 193 -7.43 -3.18 24.25
C HIS A 193 -8.06 -1.88 23.75
N PRO A 194 -9.40 -1.78 23.68
CA PRO A 194 -10.10 -0.59 23.16
C PRO A 194 -9.82 0.70 23.96
N GLU A 195 -9.48 0.59 25.23
CA GLU A 195 -9.15 1.69 26.14
C GLU A 195 -7.71 2.20 26.02
N ASP A 196 -6.82 1.47 25.35
CA ASP A 196 -5.43 1.85 25.17
C ASP A 196 -5.28 3.10 24.30
N ASP A 197 -4.15 3.78 24.38
CA ASP A 197 -3.78 4.88 23.48
C ASP A 197 -3.04 4.37 22.23
N TYR A 198 -2.72 5.28 21.30
CA TYR A 198 -2.02 4.92 20.06
C TYR A 198 -0.57 4.44 20.29
N ALA A 199 0.03 4.69 21.46
CA ALA A 199 1.37 4.19 21.78
C ALA A 199 1.38 2.66 21.88
N ALA A 200 0.27 2.03 22.26
CA ALA A 200 0.09 0.59 22.29
C ALA A 200 0.18 -0.08 20.89
N LEU A 201 0.11 0.70 19.82
CA LEU A 201 0.17 0.16 18.45
C LEU A 201 1.60 -0.13 17.97
N ALA A 202 2.64 0.31 18.66
CA ALA A 202 4.02 0.08 18.21
C ALA A 202 4.36 -1.41 18.00
N PRO A 203 4.03 -2.33 18.92
CA PRO A 203 4.24 -3.77 18.71
C PRO A 203 3.39 -4.34 17.55
N VAL A 204 2.22 -3.76 17.30
CA VAL A 204 1.35 -4.17 16.18
C VAL A 204 2.01 -3.78 14.85
N VAL A 205 2.53 -2.55 14.74
CA VAL A 205 3.26 -2.07 13.57
C VAL A 205 4.46 -2.98 13.28
N ASP A 206 5.29 -3.22 14.28
CA ASP A 206 6.48 -4.08 14.16
C ASP A 206 6.12 -5.52 13.77
N GLY A 207 5.02 -6.02 14.31
CA GLY A 207 4.54 -7.36 14.01
C GLY A 207 3.95 -7.49 12.62
N GLU A 208 3.21 -6.48 12.15
CA GLU A 208 2.49 -6.55 10.88
C GLU A 208 3.29 -6.04 9.67
N ILE A 209 4.43 -5.37 9.85
CA ILE A 209 5.22 -4.84 8.73
C ILE A 209 5.59 -5.93 7.71
N ARG A 210 5.84 -7.17 8.18
CA ARG A 210 6.17 -8.32 7.33
C ARG A 210 4.99 -8.80 6.49
N THR A 211 3.74 -8.59 6.92
CA THR A 211 2.56 -8.94 6.12
C THR A 211 2.43 -8.03 4.90
N PHE A 212 2.75 -6.74 5.06
CA PHE A 212 2.79 -5.79 3.95
C PHE A 212 3.95 -6.08 2.98
N ILE A 213 5.13 -6.45 3.49
CA ILE A 213 6.25 -6.90 2.66
C ILE A 213 5.87 -8.14 1.86
N ALA A 214 5.23 -9.12 2.49
CA ALA A 214 4.79 -10.34 1.81
C ALA A 214 3.76 -10.07 0.70
N HIS A 215 2.90 -9.05 0.85
CA HIS A 215 2.00 -8.60 -0.22
C HIS A 215 2.80 -8.16 -1.46
N GLU A 216 3.77 -7.27 -1.28
CA GLU A 216 4.61 -6.76 -2.37
C GLU A 216 5.48 -7.87 -3.01
N MET A 217 5.95 -8.84 -2.21
CA MET A 217 6.65 -10.04 -2.73
C MET A 217 5.71 -10.86 -3.61
N GLY A 218 4.46 -11.03 -3.18
CA GLY A 218 3.41 -11.67 -3.95
C GLY A 218 3.14 -10.94 -5.27
N GLU A 219 3.03 -9.61 -5.24
CA GLU A 219 2.88 -8.77 -6.43
C GLU A 219 4.07 -8.95 -7.40
N ALA A 220 5.30 -8.87 -6.90
CA ALA A 220 6.49 -9.06 -7.70
C ALA A 220 6.51 -10.44 -8.41
N LYS A 221 6.12 -11.49 -7.68
CA LYS A 221 6.05 -12.85 -8.22
C LYS A 221 4.97 -13.01 -9.28
N GLU A 222 3.77 -12.51 -9.01
CA GLU A 222 2.65 -12.63 -9.95
C GLU A 222 2.82 -11.72 -11.16
N ALA A 223 3.49 -10.56 -11.03
CA ALA A 223 3.85 -9.71 -12.16
C ALA A 223 4.80 -10.42 -13.14
N GLN A 224 5.77 -11.21 -12.65
CA GLN A 224 6.65 -12.03 -13.49
C GLN A 224 5.87 -13.08 -14.30
N VAL A 225 4.83 -13.67 -13.70
CA VAL A 225 3.99 -14.69 -14.35
C VAL A 225 3.02 -14.07 -15.36
N SER A 226 2.41 -12.95 -15.00
CA SER A 226 1.45 -12.23 -15.87
C SER A 226 2.13 -11.57 -17.08
N GLY A 227 3.39 -11.18 -16.91
CA GLY A 227 4.25 -10.66 -17.96
C GLY A 227 3.84 -9.26 -18.51
N PRO A 228 4.54 -8.78 -19.56
CA PRO A 228 4.33 -7.46 -20.11
C PRO A 228 2.94 -7.25 -20.73
N ARG A 229 2.30 -8.31 -21.23
CA ARG A 229 0.95 -8.23 -21.81
C ARG A 229 -0.10 -7.76 -20.80
N TRP A 230 0.09 -8.06 -19.51
CA TRP A 230 -0.80 -7.55 -18.47
C TRP A 230 -0.66 -6.02 -18.30
N LEU A 231 0.56 -5.50 -18.37
CA LEU A 231 0.80 -4.05 -18.30
C LEU A 231 0.19 -3.32 -19.50
N GLU A 232 0.30 -3.89 -20.70
CA GLU A 232 -0.32 -3.35 -21.92
C GLU A 232 -1.86 -3.36 -21.81
N LEU A 233 -2.44 -4.46 -21.32
CA LEU A 233 -3.86 -4.55 -21.03
C LEU A 233 -4.31 -3.47 -20.03
N MET A 234 -3.60 -3.32 -18.91
CA MET A 234 -3.92 -2.32 -17.90
C MET A 234 -3.82 -0.89 -18.45
N ALA A 235 -2.82 -0.61 -19.28
CA ALA A 235 -2.68 0.68 -19.95
C ALA A 235 -3.85 0.95 -20.91
N THR A 236 -4.29 -0.06 -21.67
CA THR A 236 -5.42 0.03 -22.60
C THR A 236 -6.76 0.21 -21.88
N LEU A 237 -6.95 -0.44 -20.73
CA LEU A 237 -8.17 -0.26 -19.92
C LEU A 237 -8.31 1.14 -19.32
N GLY A 238 -7.20 1.85 -19.11
CA GLY A 238 -7.18 3.20 -18.56
C GLY A 238 -7.97 3.33 -17.25
N TYR A 239 -8.75 4.41 -17.11
CA TYR A 239 -9.66 4.63 -15.99
C TYR A 239 -11.03 4.03 -16.30
N SER A 240 -11.22 2.74 -16.01
CA SER A 240 -12.46 2.02 -16.22
C SER A 240 -12.78 1.10 -15.03
N ARG A 241 -14.04 0.67 -14.93
CA ARG A 241 -14.43 -0.35 -13.95
C ARG A 241 -13.63 -1.65 -14.14
N ALA A 242 -13.36 -2.01 -15.40
CA ALA A 242 -12.54 -3.17 -15.72
C ALA A 242 -11.13 -3.09 -15.13
N SER A 243 -10.49 -1.91 -15.16
CA SER A 243 -9.17 -1.71 -14.56
C SER A 243 -9.21 -1.82 -13.04
N VAL A 244 -10.28 -1.38 -12.39
CA VAL A 244 -10.48 -1.53 -10.93
C VAL A 244 -10.65 -3.00 -10.56
N LEU A 245 -11.45 -3.76 -11.33
CA LEU A 245 -11.62 -5.20 -11.14
C LEU A 245 -10.30 -5.97 -11.37
N ALA A 246 -9.56 -5.62 -12.41
CA ALA A 246 -8.28 -6.23 -12.73
C ALA A 246 -7.22 -5.97 -11.64
N ARG A 247 -7.17 -4.77 -11.06
CA ARG A 247 -6.30 -4.45 -9.91
C ARG A 247 -6.71 -5.24 -8.67
N ALA A 248 -8.01 -5.29 -8.34
CA ALA A 248 -8.50 -6.08 -7.22
C ALA A 248 -8.17 -7.58 -7.39
N LEU A 249 -8.22 -8.10 -8.60
CA LEU A 249 -7.79 -9.47 -8.92
C LEU A 249 -6.29 -9.67 -8.68
N GLN A 250 -5.45 -8.70 -9.09
CA GLN A 250 -4.00 -8.74 -8.83
C GLN A 250 -3.69 -8.72 -7.34
N ASP A 251 -4.32 -7.82 -6.57
CA ASP A 251 -4.12 -7.74 -5.12
C ASP A 251 -4.47 -9.08 -4.42
N VAL A 252 -5.62 -9.67 -4.79
CA VAL A 252 -6.05 -10.97 -4.24
C VAL A 252 -5.11 -12.09 -4.65
N LEU A 253 -4.60 -12.05 -5.87
CA LEU A 253 -3.65 -13.05 -6.37
C LEU A 253 -2.29 -12.92 -5.67
N ALA A 254 -1.82 -11.70 -5.46
CA ALA A 254 -0.61 -11.39 -4.70
C ALA A 254 -0.70 -11.92 -3.27
N ASP A 255 -1.81 -11.61 -2.57
CA ASP A 255 -2.06 -12.11 -1.22
C ASP A 255 -2.07 -13.64 -1.13
N ALA A 256 -2.63 -14.31 -2.14
CA ALA A 256 -2.79 -15.77 -2.17
C ALA A 256 -1.57 -16.50 -2.75
N SER A 257 -0.57 -15.82 -3.31
CA SER A 257 0.60 -16.43 -3.95
C SER A 257 1.50 -17.18 -2.94
N GLU A 258 2.42 -18.03 -3.48
CA GLU A 258 3.38 -18.78 -2.65
C GLU A 258 4.40 -17.87 -1.92
N SER A 259 4.55 -16.63 -2.34
CA SER A 259 5.39 -15.62 -1.67
C SER A 259 4.56 -14.51 -1.02
N GLY A 260 3.22 -14.65 -1.01
CA GLY A 260 2.29 -13.62 -0.60
C GLY A 260 1.92 -13.64 0.89
N THR A 261 1.09 -12.66 1.25
CA THR A 261 0.64 -12.41 2.63
C THR A 261 0.08 -13.65 3.32
N LEU A 262 -0.84 -14.35 2.66
CA LEU A 262 -1.51 -15.51 3.27
C LEU A 262 -0.54 -16.68 3.49
N ARG A 263 0.40 -16.91 2.58
CA ARG A 263 1.42 -17.95 2.75
C ARG A 263 2.32 -17.66 3.94
N TYR A 264 2.75 -16.39 4.11
CA TYR A 264 3.50 -15.95 5.27
C TYR A 264 2.70 -16.14 6.57
N ILE A 265 1.46 -15.68 6.62
CA ILE A 265 0.58 -15.79 7.80
C ILE A 265 0.37 -17.25 8.21
N ILE A 266 0.10 -18.13 7.25
CA ILE A 266 -0.15 -19.55 7.49
C ILE A 266 1.13 -20.26 7.94
N GLY A 267 2.26 -19.99 7.27
CA GLY A 267 3.56 -20.57 7.61
C GLY A 267 4.00 -20.26 9.04
N GLU A 268 3.82 -19.01 9.46
CA GLU A 268 4.16 -18.52 10.78
C GLU A 268 3.01 -18.72 11.82
N ARG A 269 1.88 -19.30 11.41
CA ARG A 269 0.70 -19.53 12.26
C ARG A 269 0.20 -18.27 13.00
N ARG A 270 0.18 -17.13 12.31
CA ARG A 270 -0.15 -15.82 12.88
C ARG A 270 -1.65 -15.55 12.84
N ALA A 271 -2.39 -16.05 13.83
CA ALA A 271 -3.85 -15.90 13.91
C ALA A 271 -4.31 -14.42 13.97
N GLY A 272 -3.58 -13.56 14.68
CA GLY A 272 -3.84 -12.12 14.73
C GLY A 272 -3.67 -11.46 13.37
N SER A 273 -2.59 -11.77 12.64
CA SER A 273 -2.36 -11.26 11.28
C SER A 273 -3.40 -11.76 10.28
N LEU A 274 -3.88 -13.01 10.42
CA LEU A 274 -5.00 -13.51 9.61
C LEU A 274 -6.26 -12.68 9.86
N ALA A 275 -6.55 -12.37 11.11
CA ALA A 275 -7.70 -11.54 11.47
C ALA A 275 -7.54 -10.09 10.95
N PHE A 276 -6.34 -9.49 11.01
CA PHE A 276 -6.06 -8.20 10.37
C PHE A 276 -6.26 -8.25 8.86
N HIS A 277 -5.72 -9.27 8.19
CA HIS A 277 -5.89 -9.42 6.76
C HIS A 277 -7.38 -9.44 6.37
N LEU A 278 -8.22 -10.20 7.08
CA LEU A 278 -9.67 -10.23 6.86
C LEU A 278 -10.35 -8.88 7.12
N ALA A 279 -9.91 -8.14 8.15
CA ALA A 279 -10.45 -6.82 8.48
C ALA A 279 -10.06 -5.74 7.44
N LEU A 280 -8.90 -5.91 6.78
CA LEU A 280 -8.43 -5.03 5.71
C LEU A 280 -9.06 -5.33 4.35
N LEU A 281 -9.63 -6.53 4.16
CA LEU A 281 -10.37 -6.87 2.95
C LEU A 281 -11.67 -6.05 2.87
N SER A 282 -11.82 -5.28 1.81
CA SER A 282 -13.01 -4.46 1.57
C SER A 282 -13.48 -4.55 0.11
N GLY A 283 -14.74 -4.18 -0.14
CA GLY A 283 -15.30 -4.06 -1.48
C GLY A 283 -15.04 -5.29 -2.37
N LEU A 284 -14.47 -5.06 -3.53
CA LEU A 284 -14.22 -6.09 -4.54
C LEU A 284 -13.30 -7.21 -4.05
N ARG A 285 -12.23 -6.86 -3.34
CA ARG A 285 -11.28 -7.85 -2.79
C ARG A 285 -11.97 -8.80 -1.81
N ARG A 286 -12.82 -8.28 -0.93
CA ARG A 286 -13.59 -9.11 0.00
C ARG A 286 -14.55 -10.06 -0.72
N THR A 287 -15.20 -9.58 -1.79
CA THR A 287 -16.09 -10.42 -2.62
C THR A 287 -15.31 -11.53 -3.32
N MET A 288 -14.15 -11.22 -3.91
CA MET A 288 -13.28 -12.22 -4.56
C MET A 288 -12.72 -13.23 -3.56
N ALA A 289 -12.34 -12.79 -2.37
CA ALA A 289 -11.76 -13.61 -1.31
C ALA A 289 -12.83 -14.29 -0.41
N ARG A 290 -14.09 -14.37 -0.83
CA ARG A 290 -15.18 -15.00 -0.07
C ARG A 290 -14.85 -16.39 0.49
N PRO A 291 -14.21 -17.32 -0.26
CA PRO A 291 -13.81 -18.61 0.28
C PRO A 291 -12.85 -18.49 1.48
N LEU A 292 -11.97 -17.50 1.49
CA LEU A 292 -11.08 -17.23 2.62
C LEU A 292 -11.84 -16.67 3.83
N VAL A 293 -12.84 -15.81 3.60
CA VAL A 293 -13.73 -15.30 4.69
C VAL A 293 -14.46 -16.47 5.36
N GLU A 294 -15.03 -17.38 4.57
CA GLU A 294 -15.71 -18.58 5.06
C GLU A 294 -14.74 -19.54 5.79
N ALA A 295 -13.51 -19.71 5.27
CA ALA A 295 -12.47 -20.50 5.95
C ALA A 295 -12.07 -19.88 7.30
N TYR A 296 -11.97 -18.55 7.38
CA TYR A 296 -11.68 -17.85 8.63
C TYR A 296 -12.79 -18.06 9.68
N GLU A 297 -14.05 -18.05 9.31
CA GLU A 297 -15.17 -18.32 10.22
C GLU A 297 -15.09 -19.73 10.84
N ARG A 298 -14.62 -20.71 10.07
CA ARG A 298 -14.34 -22.05 10.59
C ARG A 298 -13.08 -22.09 11.45
N PHE A 299 -12.01 -21.44 10.97
CA PHE A 299 -10.74 -21.30 11.70
C PHE A 299 -10.94 -20.67 13.08
N SER A 300 -11.78 -19.64 13.21
CA SER A 300 -12.05 -18.98 14.50
C SER A 300 -12.58 -19.94 15.59
N ARG A 301 -13.19 -21.05 15.19
CA ARG A 301 -13.72 -22.09 16.09
C ARG A 301 -12.79 -23.27 16.28
N SER A 302 -12.11 -23.70 15.21
CA SER A 302 -11.29 -24.92 15.18
C SER A 302 -9.80 -24.68 15.38
N GLN A 303 -9.31 -23.45 15.10
CA GLN A 303 -7.89 -23.11 14.98
C GLN A 303 -7.13 -23.97 13.93
N GLY A 304 -7.88 -24.57 12.98
CA GLY A 304 -7.35 -25.46 11.95
C GLY A 304 -6.82 -24.69 10.74
N TRP A 305 -5.51 -24.67 10.55
CA TRP A 305 -4.85 -23.96 9.45
C TRP A 305 -5.03 -24.61 8.07
N SER A 306 -5.35 -25.91 8.01
CA SER A 306 -5.53 -26.63 6.73
C SER A 306 -6.62 -26.03 5.85
N GLU A 307 -7.75 -25.64 6.46
CA GLU A 307 -8.85 -25.03 5.72
C GLU A 307 -8.51 -23.64 5.17
N VAL A 308 -7.69 -22.89 5.90
CA VAL A 308 -7.20 -21.57 5.45
C VAL A 308 -6.23 -21.76 4.28
N GLU A 309 -5.32 -22.77 4.35
CA GLU A 309 -4.40 -23.09 3.26
C GLU A 309 -5.13 -23.61 2.02
N GLU A 310 -6.14 -24.45 2.18
CA GLU A 310 -6.97 -24.91 1.07
C GLU A 310 -7.69 -23.77 0.38
N ALA A 311 -8.26 -22.83 1.15
CA ALA A 311 -8.90 -21.63 0.61
C ALA A 311 -7.90 -20.72 -0.10
N ARG A 312 -6.68 -20.52 0.45
CA ARG A 312 -5.60 -19.78 -0.19
C ARG A 312 -5.21 -20.40 -1.53
N ALA A 313 -4.93 -21.70 -1.54
CA ALA A 313 -4.49 -22.40 -2.74
C ALA A 313 -5.56 -22.39 -3.84
N ALA A 314 -6.83 -22.59 -3.47
CA ALA A 314 -7.95 -22.53 -4.41
C ALA A 314 -8.11 -21.10 -4.97
N LEU A 315 -7.97 -20.07 -4.13
CA LEU A 315 -8.05 -18.66 -4.54
C LEU A 315 -6.91 -18.31 -5.51
N HIS A 316 -5.69 -18.74 -5.22
CA HIS A 316 -4.52 -18.53 -6.07
C HIS A 316 -4.70 -19.21 -7.46
N THR A 317 -5.11 -20.48 -7.48
CA THR A 317 -5.38 -21.23 -8.73
C THR A 317 -6.42 -20.51 -9.56
N LYS A 318 -7.55 -20.18 -8.95
CA LYS A 318 -8.66 -19.47 -9.62
C LYS A 318 -8.24 -18.08 -10.13
N GLY A 319 -7.46 -17.34 -9.35
CA GLY A 319 -6.92 -16.05 -9.74
C GLY A 319 -6.06 -16.15 -11.00
N ARG A 320 -5.11 -17.08 -11.03
CA ARG A 320 -4.24 -17.33 -12.19
C ARG A 320 -5.00 -17.79 -13.44
N GLU A 321 -5.99 -18.65 -13.29
CA GLU A 321 -6.87 -19.06 -14.39
C GLU A 321 -7.63 -17.87 -14.94
N THR A 322 -8.12 -16.98 -14.07
CA THR A 322 -8.83 -15.77 -14.46
C THR A 322 -7.91 -14.79 -15.19
N VAL A 323 -6.69 -14.54 -14.68
CA VAL A 323 -5.68 -13.71 -15.37
C VAL A 323 -5.38 -14.26 -16.77
N ARG A 324 -5.17 -15.57 -16.89
CA ARG A 324 -4.95 -16.22 -18.19
C ARG A 324 -6.14 -16.00 -19.13
N SER A 325 -7.36 -16.25 -18.66
CA SER A 325 -8.58 -16.06 -19.44
C SER A 325 -8.79 -14.61 -19.87
N VAL A 326 -8.41 -13.64 -19.04
CA VAL A 326 -8.43 -12.21 -19.38
C VAL A 326 -7.40 -11.91 -20.47
N LEU A 327 -6.17 -12.40 -20.34
CA LEU A 327 -5.10 -12.18 -21.33
C LEU A 327 -5.42 -12.84 -22.69
N GLU A 328 -6.14 -13.96 -22.73
CA GLU A 328 -6.61 -14.59 -23.95
C GLU A 328 -7.61 -13.70 -24.72
N THR A 329 -8.32 -12.81 -24.03
CA THR A 329 -9.26 -11.88 -24.66
C THR A 329 -8.60 -10.58 -25.12
N PHE A 330 -7.35 -10.34 -24.75
CA PHE A 330 -6.65 -9.10 -25.08
C PHE A 330 -6.07 -9.11 -26.48
N VAL A 331 -6.54 -8.19 -27.30
CA VAL A 331 -6.01 -7.87 -28.64
C VAL A 331 -5.55 -6.40 -28.62
N PRO A 332 -4.27 -6.11 -28.93
CA PRO A 332 -3.72 -4.75 -28.79
C PRO A 332 -4.46 -3.67 -29.58
N GLU A 333 -5.07 -4.03 -30.70
CA GLU A 333 -5.81 -3.10 -31.59
C GLU A 333 -7.28 -2.91 -31.18
N ASP A 334 -7.71 -3.50 -30.06
CA ASP A 334 -9.10 -3.41 -29.62
C ASP A 334 -9.49 -1.99 -29.18
N ASP A 335 -10.75 -1.62 -29.45
CA ASP A 335 -11.38 -0.50 -28.78
C ASP A 335 -11.43 -0.75 -27.26
N GLY A 336 -10.86 0.16 -26.49
CA GLY A 336 -10.78 0.07 -25.04
C GLY A 336 -12.12 -0.22 -24.35
N LYS A 337 -13.25 0.24 -24.91
CA LYS A 337 -14.59 -0.04 -24.36
C LYS A 337 -15.01 -1.51 -24.57
N ARG A 338 -14.67 -2.10 -25.71
CA ARG A 338 -14.93 -3.53 -25.96
C ARG A 338 -14.07 -4.41 -25.09
N LEU A 339 -12.79 -4.05 -24.95
CA LEU A 339 -11.86 -4.74 -24.07
C LEU A 339 -12.36 -4.69 -22.62
N ALA A 340 -12.72 -3.49 -22.13
CA ALA A 340 -13.23 -3.33 -20.76
C ALA A 340 -14.43 -4.24 -20.48
N ARG A 341 -15.41 -4.29 -21.38
CA ARG A 341 -16.58 -5.17 -21.22
C ARG A 341 -16.19 -6.65 -21.14
N ARG A 342 -15.28 -7.13 -22.01
CA ARG A 342 -14.84 -8.53 -21.98
C ARG A 342 -14.09 -8.86 -20.69
N VAL A 343 -13.23 -7.96 -20.24
CA VAL A 343 -12.50 -8.13 -18.97
C VAL A 343 -13.47 -8.20 -17.79
N GLU A 344 -14.44 -7.29 -17.72
CA GLU A 344 -15.49 -7.32 -16.70
C GLU A 344 -16.27 -8.63 -16.70
N GLU A 345 -16.72 -9.09 -17.88
CA GLU A 345 -17.44 -10.36 -18.02
C GLU A 345 -16.61 -11.56 -17.56
N ARG A 346 -15.31 -11.61 -17.90
CA ARG A 346 -14.43 -12.72 -17.50
C ARG A 346 -14.22 -12.75 -15.99
N ILE A 347 -13.91 -11.59 -15.39
CA ILE A 347 -13.68 -11.51 -13.95
C ILE A 347 -14.98 -11.77 -13.17
N SER A 348 -16.11 -11.19 -13.59
CA SER A 348 -17.40 -11.38 -12.92
C SER A 348 -17.92 -12.82 -13.02
N ARG A 349 -17.64 -13.52 -14.13
CA ARG A 349 -17.96 -14.95 -14.26
C ARG A 349 -17.12 -15.81 -13.30
N ALA A 350 -15.84 -15.48 -13.15
CA ALA A 350 -14.96 -16.19 -12.23
C ALA A 350 -15.31 -15.91 -10.76
N PHE A 351 -15.69 -14.68 -10.44
CA PHE A 351 -16.00 -14.24 -9.09
C PHE A 351 -17.43 -13.67 -9.01
N PRO A 352 -18.46 -14.52 -8.79
CA PRO A 352 -19.84 -14.08 -8.67
C PRO A 352 -20.04 -13.07 -7.54
N GLY A 353 -20.94 -12.10 -7.74
CA GLY A 353 -21.25 -11.05 -6.74
C GLY A 353 -20.44 -9.74 -6.91
N LEU A 354 -19.71 -9.59 -8.02
CA LEU A 354 -18.98 -8.35 -8.37
C LEU A 354 -19.85 -7.35 -9.16
N SER A 355 -21.15 -7.54 -9.21
CA SER A 355 -22.11 -6.69 -9.91
C SER A 355 -22.31 -5.32 -9.26
#